data_ee0f5edeb01188066300afb5575f6d0a
#
_entry.id   ee0f5edeb01188066300afb5575f6d0a
#
_cell.length_a   1.000
_cell.length_b   1.000
_cell.length_c   1.000
_cell.angle_alpha   90.00
_cell.angle_beta   90.00
_cell.angle_gamma   90.00
#
_symmetry.space_group_name_H-M   'P 1'
#
loop_
_entity.id
_entity.type
_entity.pdbx_description
1 polymer ?
#
loop_
_entity_poly.entity_id
_entity_poly.type
_entity_poly.pdbx_seq_one_letter_code
_entity_poly.pdbx_strand_id
1 'polypeptide(L)'
;MYLKNCSYETSGDKDSQTVCYFFMAERINIEPVEGVRLVMIYPYDWNYCMTPWKYHDKNMGKTGGGEEFLSWFISEIYDEKYQRQYIGGYSLGGLFALFAACEKELFDGVMSVSGSLWYPGALEYFNEKSIGKRIGKIYMSLGDKESLTKNAEREKVGFNTEKLAEVFGKTKEVFFEYNRGGHFTDINGRITKSILTEIN
;
A
#
# COMPACT_ATOMS: atom_id res chain seq x y z
N MET A 1 10.67 -2.78 16.66
CA MET A 1 9.99 -3.58 17.70
C MET A 1 9.49 -4.88 17.09
N TYR A 2 9.38 -5.96 17.89
CA TYR A 2 8.86 -7.26 17.43
C TYR A 2 7.52 -7.52 18.13
N LEU A 3 6.51 -7.83 17.34
CA LEU A 3 5.17 -8.18 17.78
C LEU A 3 4.80 -9.59 17.25
N LYS A 4 3.64 -10.11 17.65
CA LYS A 4 3.21 -11.48 17.25
C LYS A 4 3.15 -11.67 15.73
N ASN A 5 2.69 -10.67 14.99
CA ASN A 5 2.38 -10.80 13.55
C ASN A 5 3.36 -10.04 12.63
N CYS A 6 4.18 -9.15 13.18
CA CYS A 6 5.14 -8.37 12.40
C CYS A 6 6.30 -7.86 13.26
N SER A 7 7.32 -7.30 12.58
CA SER A 7 8.20 -6.29 13.16
C SER A 7 7.89 -4.93 12.57
N TYR A 8 8.23 -3.86 13.27
CA TYR A 8 8.16 -2.52 12.71
C TYR A 8 9.31 -1.64 13.19
N GLU A 9 9.60 -0.62 12.42
CA GLU A 9 10.62 0.40 12.70
C GLU A 9 9.98 1.77 12.54
N THR A 10 10.47 2.73 13.31
CA THR A 10 9.99 4.10 13.24
C THR A 10 11.15 5.05 12.99
N SER A 11 10.96 5.98 12.07
CA SER A 11 11.93 7.04 11.75
C SER A 11 11.23 8.39 11.57
N GLY A 12 12.01 9.42 11.29
CA GLY A 12 11.49 10.77 11.09
C GLY A 12 11.13 11.49 12.39
N ASP A 13 10.32 12.54 12.25
CA ASP A 13 9.99 13.46 13.34
C ASP A 13 9.10 12.77 14.38
N LYS A 14 9.62 12.63 15.62
CA LYS A 14 8.89 12.01 16.74
C LYS A 14 7.75 12.88 17.28
N ASP A 15 7.83 14.20 17.08
CA ASP A 15 6.86 15.18 17.55
C ASP A 15 5.85 15.57 16.45
N SER A 16 5.96 14.93 15.27
CA SER A 16 5.05 15.15 14.14
C SER A 16 3.60 14.86 14.48
N GLN A 17 2.70 15.67 13.94
CA GLN A 17 1.26 15.41 13.93
C GLN A 17 0.83 14.56 12.70
N THR A 18 1.77 14.22 11.83
CA THR A 18 1.57 13.43 10.62
C THR A 18 2.28 12.10 10.74
N VAL A 19 1.57 11.01 10.51
CA VAL A 19 2.13 9.66 10.45
C VAL A 19 1.88 9.01 9.10
N CYS A 20 2.86 8.26 8.63
CA CYS A 20 2.74 7.38 7.47
C CYS A 20 3.06 5.95 7.90
N TYR A 21 2.06 5.06 7.80
CA TYR A 21 2.22 3.62 7.98
C TYR A 21 2.49 2.99 6.63
N PHE A 22 3.64 2.31 6.49
CA PHE A 22 4.05 1.77 5.20
C PHE A 22 4.43 0.29 5.29
N PHE A 23 3.81 -0.55 4.45
CA PHE A 23 3.97 -2.01 4.47
C PHE A 23 4.99 -2.48 3.44
N MET A 24 5.99 -3.25 3.90
CA MET A 24 7.07 -3.80 3.10
C MET A 24 7.31 -5.28 3.43
N ALA A 25 7.74 -6.05 2.41
CA ALA A 25 8.13 -7.45 2.60
C ALA A 25 9.48 -7.57 3.31
N GLU A 26 10.40 -6.68 3.00
CA GLU A 26 11.77 -6.70 3.50
C GLU A 26 12.16 -5.33 4.07
N ARG A 27 13.12 -5.35 4.98
CA ARG A 27 13.65 -4.13 5.57
C ARG A 27 14.41 -3.33 4.53
N ILE A 28 14.07 -2.06 4.44
CA ILE A 28 14.76 -1.09 3.60
C ILE A 28 15.01 0.19 4.41
N ASN A 29 16.03 0.92 4.04
CA ASN A 29 16.30 2.23 4.62
C ASN A 29 15.65 3.31 3.77
N ILE A 30 14.66 4.02 4.34
CA ILE A 30 14.05 5.21 3.73
C ILE A 30 14.54 6.42 4.51
N GLU A 31 15.09 7.39 3.78
CA GLU A 31 15.48 8.66 4.40
C GLU A 31 14.29 9.34 5.05
N PRO A 32 14.47 9.90 6.26
CA PRO A 32 13.38 10.61 6.94
C PRO A 32 12.80 11.73 6.07
N VAL A 33 11.48 11.81 6.04
CA VAL A 33 10.76 12.92 5.42
C VAL A 33 10.43 13.96 6.49
N GLU A 34 10.78 15.22 6.22
CA GLU A 34 10.55 16.31 7.17
C GLU A 34 9.08 16.42 7.57
N GLY A 35 8.81 16.61 8.85
CA GLY A 35 7.46 16.74 9.40
C GLY A 35 6.62 15.46 9.37
N VAL A 36 7.24 14.30 9.11
CA VAL A 36 6.54 13.01 9.05
C VAL A 36 7.13 12.01 10.04
N ARG A 37 6.26 11.36 10.79
CA ARG A 37 6.60 10.12 11.51
C ARG A 37 6.36 8.94 10.57
N LEU A 38 7.41 8.28 10.14
CA LEU A 38 7.32 7.09 9.30
C LEU A 38 7.34 5.83 10.18
N VAL A 39 6.38 4.94 9.95
CA VAL A 39 6.26 3.63 10.59
C VAL A 39 6.32 2.57 9.51
N MET A 40 7.49 1.94 9.34
CA MET A 40 7.71 0.85 8.39
C MET A 40 7.33 -0.47 9.02
N ILE A 41 6.43 -1.22 8.41
CA ILE A 41 5.81 -2.44 8.96
C ILE A 41 6.16 -3.63 8.08
N TYR A 42 6.67 -4.70 8.71
CA TYR A 42 7.19 -5.90 8.07
C TYR A 42 6.44 -7.14 8.58
N PRO A 43 5.30 -7.52 7.96
CA PRO A 43 4.55 -8.72 8.34
C PRO A 43 5.36 -10.00 8.17
N TYR A 44 5.29 -10.93 9.13
CA TYR A 44 6.04 -12.19 9.07
C TYR A 44 5.48 -13.15 8.04
N ASP A 45 4.16 -13.20 7.89
CA ASP A 45 3.48 -13.94 6.82
C ASP A 45 2.97 -12.94 5.77
N TRP A 46 3.90 -12.46 4.94
CA TRP A 46 3.65 -11.40 3.97
C TRP A 46 2.45 -11.69 3.07
N ASN A 47 2.43 -12.86 2.43
CA ASN A 47 1.38 -13.19 1.49
C ASN A 47 0.02 -13.32 2.18
N TYR A 48 -0.03 -13.90 3.37
CA TYR A 48 -1.25 -14.01 4.15
C TYR A 48 -1.77 -12.63 4.59
N CYS A 49 -0.92 -11.85 5.22
CA CYS A 49 -1.30 -10.56 5.80
C CYS A 49 -1.66 -9.51 4.75
N MET A 50 -0.99 -9.51 3.59
CA MET A 50 -1.14 -8.46 2.58
C MET A 50 -2.15 -8.79 1.48
N THR A 51 -2.81 -9.94 1.53
CA THR A 51 -3.86 -10.31 0.57
C THR A 51 -5.24 -10.27 1.21
N PRO A 52 -6.18 -9.46 0.67
CA PRO A 52 -7.49 -9.24 1.27
C PRO A 52 -8.39 -10.50 1.33
N TRP A 53 -8.31 -11.36 0.32
CA TRP A 53 -9.09 -12.59 0.20
C TRP A 53 -8.24 -13.76 -0.26
N LYS A 54 -8.80 -14.97 -0.11
CA LYS A 54 -8.12 -16.19 -0.49
C LYS A 54 -7.98 -16.32 -2.00
N TYR A 55 -6.78 -16.64 -2.42
CA TYR A 55 -6.47 -17.06 -3.77
C TYR A 55 -5.53 -18.27 -3.71
N HIS A 56 -5.82 -19.27 -4.50
CA HIS A 56 -5.00 -20.48 -4.52
C HIS A 56 -3.96 -20.41 -5.65
N ASP A 57 -2.74 -20.08 -5.26
CA ASP A 57 -1.56 -20.15 -6.13
C ASP A 57 -0.47 -20.94 -5.42
N LYS A 58 0.06 -21.97 -6.11
CA LYS A 58 1.09 -22.85 -5.55
C LYS A 58 2.39 -22.14 -5.15
N ASN A 59 2.65 -20.94 -5.69
CA ASN A 59 3.85 -20.16 -5.42
C ASN A 59 3.66 -19.11 -4.33
N MET A 60 2.41 -18.81 -3.94
CA MET A 60 2.12 -17.79 -2.93
C MET A 60 1.92 -18.35 -1.52
N GLY A 61 1.68 -19.67 -1.40
CA GLY A 61 1.35 -20.26 -0.11
C GLY A 61 -0.01 -19.80 0.43
N LYS A 62 -0.07 -19.49 1.73
CA LYS A 62 -1.30 -19.03 2.38
C LYS A 62 -1.61 -17.59 2.01
N THR A 63 -2.88 -17.30 1.71
CA THR A 63 -3.38 -15.98 1.35
C THR A 63 -4.70 -15.68 2.06
N GLY A 64 -5.16 -14.43 2.04
CA GLY A 64 -6.50 -14.02 2.46
C GLY A 64 -6.66 -13.76 3.95
N GLY A 65 -5.62 -13.27 4.61
CA GLY A 65 -5.66 -12.83 6.01
C GLY A 65 -5.68 -11.31 6.19
N GLY A 66 -5.88 -10.55 5.11
CA GLY A 66 -5.79 -9.09 5.15
C GLY A 66 -6.78 -8.44 6.11
N GLU A 67 -8.01 -8.92 6.22
CA GLU A 67 -9.00 -8.38 7.16
C GLU A 67 -8.59 -8.64 8.62
N GLU A 68 -8.11 -9.86 8.92
CA GLU A 68 -7.60 -10.21 10.25
C GLU A 68 -6.39 -9.34 10.62
N PHE A 69 -5.45 -9.18 9.66
CA PHE A 69 -4.27 -8.37 9.88
C PHE A 69 -4.61 -6.88 10.01
N LEU A 70 -5.56 -6.35 9.24
CA LEU A 70 -6.04 -4.96 9.37
C LEU A 70 -6.62 -4.70 10.76
N SER A 71 -7.44 -5.60 11.26
CA SER A 71 -8.02 -5.49 12.60
C SER A 71 -6.94 -5.50 13.68
N TRP A 72 -5.96 -6.38 13.55
CA TRP A 72 -4.81 -6.45 14.44
C TRP A 72 -3.91 -5.20 14.34
N PHE A 73 -3.63 -4.70 13.13
CA PHE A 73 -2.86 -3.47 12.91
C PHE A 73 -3.50 -2.27 13.61
N ILE A 74 -4.82 -2.15 13.50
CA ILE A 74 -5.57 -1.06 14.15
C ILE A 74 -5.48 -1.16 15.68
N SER A 75 -5.53 -2.36 16.25
CA SER A 75 -5.46 -2.54 17.70
C SER A 75 -4.06 -2.37 18.29
N GLU A 76 -3.01 -2.67 17.54
CA GLU A 76 -1.66 -2.81 18.08
C GLU A 76 -0.66 -1.74 17.61
N ILE A 77 -0.89 -1.12 16.44
CA ILE A 77 0.08 -0.21 15.82
C ILE A 77 -0.51 1.16 15.53
N TYR A 78 -1.77 1.20 15.05
CA TYR A 78 -2.44 2.46 14.75
C TYR A 78 -2.57 3.33 16.01
N ASP A 79 -2.28 4.63 15.89
CA ASP A 79 -2.27 5.55 17.04
C ASP A 79 -3.10 6.81 16.69
N GLU A 80 -4.23 6.96 17.35
CA GLU A 80 -5.19 8.04 17.14
C GLU A 80 -4.66 9.44 17.49
N LYS A 81 -3.50 9.53 18.17
CA LYS A 81 -2.90 10.82 18.53
C LYS A 81 -2.49 11.66 17.33
N TYR A 82 -2.21 11.03 16.16
CA TYR A 82 -1.81 11.74 14.97
C TYR A 82 -3.01 12.38 14.27
N GLN A 83 -2.88 13.67 13.92
CA GLN A 83 -3.95 14.42 13.26
C GLN A 83 -4.11 14.04 11.79
N ARG A 84 -2.99 13.77 11.10
CA ARG A 84 -2.97 13.31 9.71
C ARG A 84 -2.35 11.91 9.64
N GLN A 85 -3.06 11.01 9.01
CA GLN A 85 -2.72 9.60 8.98
C GLN A 85 -2.75 9.06 7.56
N TYR A 86 -1.62 8.58 7.10
CA TYR A 86 -1.45 8.05 5.76
C TYR A 86 -1.11 6.56 5.82
N ILE A 87 -1.61 5.82 4.84
CA ILE A 87 -1.30 4.39 4.70
C ILE A 87 -0.70 4.13 3.34
N GLY A 88 0.32 3.29 3.27
CA GLY A 88 0.95 2.96 2.00
C GLY A 88 1.62 1.59 2.01
N GLY A 89 2.04 1.15 0.85
CA GLY A 89 2.80 -0.08 0.74
C GLY A 89 3.33 -0.33 -0.66
N TYR A 90 4.30 -1.22 -0.71
CA TYR A 90 4.92 -1.69 -1.93
C TYR A 90 4.39 -3.07 -2.31
N SER A 91 4.15 -3.33 -3.60
CA SER A 91 3.72 -4.66 -4.08
C SER A 91 2.39 -5.10 -3.46
N LEU A 92 2.32 -6.26 -2.79
CA LEU A 92 1.11 -6.68 -2.04
C LEU A 92 0.76 -5.70 -0.92
N GLY A 93 1.75 -4.99 -0.34
CA GLY A 93 1.49 -3.91 0.61
C GLY A 93 0.69 -2.75 0.01
N GLY A 94 0.90 -2.43 -1.28
CA GLY A 94 0.12 -1.44 -2.01
C GLY A 94 -1.33 -1.88 -2.27
N LEU A 95 -1.54 -3.17 -2.56
CA LEU A 95 -2.87 -3.78 -2.62
C LEU A 95 -3.58 -3.71 -1.26
N PHE A 96 -2.88 -4.08 -0.19
CA PHE A 96 -3.40 -4.03 1.18
C PHE A 96 -3.73 -2.60 1.62
N ALA A 97 -2.90 -1.61 1.29
CA ALA A 97 -3.15 -0.22 1.63
C ALA A 97 -4.46 0.30 1.01
N LEU A 98 -4.70 0.01 -0.28
CA LEU A 98 -5.96 0.34 -0.93
C LEU A 98 -7.16 -0.40 -0.30
N PHE A 99 -6.99 -1.68 0.02
CA PHE A 99 -8.01 -2.45 0.72
C PHE A 99 -8.35 -1.83 2.09
N ALA A 100 -7.35 -1.51 2.90
CA ALA A 100 -7.53 -0.88 4.20
C ALA A 100 -8.23 0.48 4.10
N ALA A 101 -7.89 1.28 3.07
CA ALA A 101 -8.52 2.56 2.79
C ALA A 101 -9.99 2.45 2.33
N CYS A 102 -10.39 1.31 1.75
CA CYS A 102 -11.80 1.02 1.45
C CYS A 102 -12.59 0.53 2.68
N GLU A 103 -11.94 -0.23 3.56
CA GLU A 103 -12.61 -0.87 4.69
C GLU A 103 -12.69 0.03 5.94
N LYS A 104 -11.84 1.06 6.05
CA LYS A 104 -11.72 1.89 7.26
C LYS A 104 -11.63 3.38 6.93
N GLU A 105 -12.42 4.18 7.62
CA GLU A 105 -12.43 5.65 7.55
C GLU A 105 -11.36 6.29 8.47
N LEU A 106 -10.14 5.75 8.46
CA LEU A 106 -9.07 6.14 9.39
C LEU A 106 -7.98 7.00 8.74
N PHE A 107 -7.85 6.95 7.41
CA PHE A 107 -6.70 7.53 6.72
C PHE A 107 -7.08 8.76 5.90
N ASP A 108 -6.17 9.72 5.82
CA ASP A 108 -6.31 10.96 5.05
C ASP A 108 -5.82 10.80 3.60
N GLY A 109 -4.95 9.82 3.36
CA GLY A 109 -4.45 9.49 2.04
C GLY A 109 -3.89 8.08 1.95
N VAL A 110 -3.71 7.56 0.73
CA VAL A 110 -3.25 6.19 0.48
C VAL A 110 -2.25 6.12 -0.66
N MET A 111 -1.17 5.33 -0.46
CA MET A 111 -0.12 5.11 -1.45
C MET A 111 -0.03 3.64 -1.86
N SER A 112 -0.23 3.36 -3.15
CA SER A 112 -0.04 2.05 -3.77
C SER A 112 1.18 2.11 -4.70
N VAL A 113 2.36 1.77 -4.17
CA VAL A 113 3.61 1.83 -4.91
C VAL A 113 3.91 0.48 -5.55
N SER A 114 3.97 0.40 -6.87
CA SER A 114 4.10 -0.85 -7.61
C SER A 114 3.10 -1.91 -7.10
N GLY A 115 1.87 -1.48 -6.79
CA GLY A 115 0.86 -2.30 -6.14
C GLY A 115 0.50 -3.55 -6.92
N SER A 116 0.37 -4.68 -6.24
CA SER A 116 0.02 -5.97 -6.86
C SER A 116 -1.44 -6.04 -7.29
N LEU A 117 -1.89 -5.06 -8.10
CA LEU A 117 -3.28 -4.96 -8.58
C LEU A 117 -3.64 -6.01 -9.65
N TRP A 118 -2.66 -6.85 -10.00
CA TRP A 118 -2.87 -8.09 -10.72
C TRP A 118 -3.56 -9.18 -9.90
N TYR A 119 -3.60 -9.03 -8.56
CA TYR A 119 -4.17 -10.04 -7.66
C TYR A 119 -5.62 -10.34 -8.04
N PRO A 120 -5.98 -11.62 -8.27
CA PRO A 120 -7.29 -11.97 -8.81
C PRO A 120 -8.44 -11.44 -7.96
N GLY A 121 -9.41 -10.81 -8.62
CA GLY A 121 -10.54 -10.14 -7.97
C GLY A 121 -10.28 -8.70 -7.54
N ALA A 122 -9.05 -8.17 -7.68
CA ALA A 122 -8.74 -6.81 -7.24
C ALA A 122 -9.50 -5.75 -8.04
N LEU A 123 -9.53 -5.89 -9.37
CA LEU A 123 -10.26 -4.93 -10.22
C LEU A 123 -11.75 -4.93 -9.91
N GLU A 124 -12.35 -6.09 -9.78
CA GLU A 124 -13.77 -6.27 -9.44
C GLU A 124 -14.09 -5.67 -8.07
N TYR A 125 -13.32 -6.03 -7.05
CA TYR A 125 -13.50 -5.54 -5.68
C TYR A 125 -13.45 -4.01 -5.61
N PHE A 126 -12.41 -3.39 -6.16
CA PHE A 126 -12.27 -1.93 -6.10
C PHE A 126 -13.21 -1.16 -7.04
N ASN A 127 -13.78 -1.80 -8.06
CA ASN A 127 -14.86 -1.21 -8.85
C ASN A 127 -16.19 -1.12 -8.07
N GLU A 128 -16.44 -2.06 -7.17
CA GLU A 128 -17.67 -2.13 -6.37
C GLU A 128 -17.58 -1.36 -5.05
N LYS A 129 -16.37 -1.17 -4.54
CA LYS A 129 -16.13 -0.50 -3.25
C LYS A 129 -15.81 0.98 -3.42
N SER A 130 -16.39 1.79 -2.56
CA SER A 130 -15.98 3.19 -2.40
C SER A 130 -14.77 3.28 -1.50
N ILE A 131 -13.79 4.07 -1.89
CA ILE A 131 -12.68 4.39 -1.00
C ILE A 131 -13.15 5.34 0.12
N GLY A 132 -12.52 5.27 1.28
CA GLY A 132 -12.89 6.02 2.48
C GLY A 132 -13.14 7.51 2.21
N LYS A 133 -14.17 8.08 2.83
CA LYS A 133 -14.55 9.50 2.61
C LYS A 133 -13.45 10.45 3.06
N ARG A 134 -12.70 10.08 4.10
CA ARG A 134 -11.59 10.84 4.67
C ARG A 134 -10.38 10.92 3.73
N ILE A 135 -10.21 9.95 2.83
CA ILE A 135 -9.16 9.98 1.81
C ILE A 135 -9.35 11.22 0.91
N GLY A 136 -8.36 12.11 0.93
CA GLY A 136 -8.32 13.28 0.03
C GLY A 136 -7.62 12.98 -1.29
N LYS A 137 -6.48 12.31 -1.21
CA LYS A 137 -5.60 12.00 -2.34
C LYS A 137 -5.23 10.51 -2.36
N ILE A 138 -4.95 9.99 -3.55
CA ILE A 138 -4.48 8.62 -3.77
C ILE A 138 -3.25 8.69 -4.66
N TYR A 139 -2.12 8.22 -4.15
CA TYR A 139 -0.93 8.02 -4.96
C TYR A 139 -0.89 6.58 -5.48
N MET A 140 -0.70 6.42 -6.78
CA MET A 140 -0.49 5.13 -7.43
C MET A 140 0.71 5.20 -8.35
N SER A 141 1.57 4.20 -8.34
CA SER A 141 2.66 4.11 -9.31
C SER A 141 2.95 2.68 -9.73
N LEU A 142 3.55 2.53 -10.91
CA LEU A 142 3.94 1.25 -11.47
C LEU A 142 5.24 1.41 -12.28
N GLY A 143 6.09 0.39 -12.33
CA GLY A 143 7.19 0.36 -13.27
C GLY A 143 6.71 0.10 -14.70
N ASP A 144 7.25 0.82 -15.69
CA ASP A 144 6.86 0.73 -17.11
C ASP A 144 7.13 -0.65 -17.75
N LYS A 145 7.87 -1.53 -17.04
CA LYS A 145 8.20 -2.89 -17.49
C LYS A 145 7.54 -3.99 -16.64
N GLU A 146 6.70 -3.65 -15.65
CA GLU A 146 6.14 -4.65 -14.74
C GLU A 146 5.14 -5.59 -15.41
N SER A 147 4.44 -5.13 -16.44
CA SER A 147 3.56 -5.98 -17.27
C SER A 147 4.33 -6.87 -18.27
N LEU A 148 5.64 -6.68 -18.44
CA LEU A 148 6.47 -7.51 -19.33
C LEU A 148 6.87 -8.81 -18.62
N THR A 149 5.91 -9.69 -18.43
CA THR A 149 6.07 -10.98 -17.73
C THR A 149 5.39 -12.11 -18.50
N LYS A 150 5.87 -13.35 -18.29
CA LYS A 150 5.22 -14.56 -18.84
C LYS A 150 4.07 -15.08 -17.93
N ASN A 151 3.84 -14.46 -16.81
CA ASN A 151 2.75 -14.83 -15.90
C ASN A 151 1.49 -14.07 -16.31
N ALA A 152 0.47 -14.78 -16.80
CA ALA A 152 -0.75 -14.20 -17.33
C ALA A 152 -1.56 -13.37 -16.32
N GLU A 153 -1.46 -13.66 -15.03
CA GLU A 153 -2.10 -12.83 -14.00
C GLU A 153 -1.31 -11.54 -13.78
N ARG A 154 0.01 -11.64 -13.59
CA ARG A 154 0.87 -10.47 -13.34
C ARG A 154 0.95 -9.51 -14.52
N GLU A 155 0.82 -10.00 -15.75
CA GLU A 155 0.77 -9.18 -16.97
C GLU A 155 -0.35 -8.13 -16.91
N LYS A 156 -1.45 -8.44 -16.22
CA LYS A 156 -2.61 -7.55 -16.08
C LYS A 156 -2.34 -6.33 -15.18
N VAL A 157 -1.20 -6.26 -14.48
CA VAL A 157 -0.94 -5.22 -13.48
C VAL A 157 -1.05 -3.81 -14.05
N GLY A 158 -0.53 -3.56 -15.26
CA GLY A 158 -0.61 -2.25 -15.90
C GLY A 158 -2.06 -1.85 -16.16
N PHE A 159 -2.78 -2.69 -16.90
CA PHE A 159 -4.18 -2.46 -17.20
C PHE A 159 -5.04 -2.25 -15.95
N ASN A 160 -4.89 -3.11 -14.94
CA ASN A 160 -5.67 -2.99 -13.70
C ASN A 160 -5.33 -1.70 -12.94
N THR A 161 -4.04 -1.32 -12.88
CA THR A 161 -3.63 -0.08 -12.19
C THR A 161 -4.20 1.15 -12.86
N GLU A 162 -4.13 1.24 -14.19
CA GLU A 162 -4.72 2.34 -14.96
C GLU A 162 -6.24 2.43 -14.74
N LYS A 163 -6.93 1.28 -14.85
CA LYS A 163 -8.38 1.23 -14.64
C LYS A 163 -8.79 1.65 -13.24
N LEU A 164 -8.06 1.22 -12.22
CA LEU A 164 -8.35 1.62 -10.84
C LEU A 164 -8.03 3.10 -10.59
N ALA A 165 -6.99 3.65 -11.21
CA ALA A 165 -6.72 5.09 -11.17
C ALA A 165 -7.89 5.88 -11.78
N GLU A 166 -8.44 5.43 -12.91
CA GLU A 166 -9.65 6.02 -13.52
C GLU A 166 -10.89 5.90 -12.60
N VAL A 167 -11.08 4.75 -11.96
CA VAL A 167 -12.22 4.51 -11.06
C VAL A 167 -12.17 5.43 -9.86
N PHE A 168 -11.05 5.45 -9.15
CA PHE A 168 -10.86 6.31 -7.99
C PHE A 168 -10.90 7.79 -8.36
N GLY A 169 -10.36 8.17 -9.54
CA GLY A 169 -10.35 9.53 -10.06
C GLY A 169 -11.74 10.15 -10.31
N LYS A 170 -12.81 9.34 -10.31
CA LYS A 170 -14.19 9.84 -10.36
C LYS A 170 -14.63 10.58 -9.09
N THR A 171 -14.01 10.28 -7.97
CA THR A 171 -14.43 10.76 -6.65
C THR A 171 -13.30 11.33 -5.80
N LYS A 172 -12.05 11.07 -6.14
CA LYS A 172 -10.85 11.47 -5.40
C LYS A 172 -9.82 12.10 -6.33
N GLU A 173 -8.90 12.88 -5.76
CA GLU A 173 -7.67 13.27 -6.44
C GLU A 173 -6.77 12.03 -6.56
N VAL A 174 -6.38 11.66 -7.78
CA VAL A 174 -5.47 10.53 -8.01
C VAL A 174 -4.23 11.04 -8.73
N PHE A 175 -3.07 10.82 -8.12
CA PHE A 175 -1.79 10.96 -8.78
C PHE A 175 -1.32 9.58 -9.23
N PHE A 176 -1.30 9.35 -10.54
CA PHE A 176 -0.79 8.11 -11.12
C PHE A 176 0.40 8.39 -12.02
N GLU A 177 1.46 7.57 -11.88
CA GLU A 177 2.63 7.66 -12.74
C GLU A 177 3.25 6.30 -13.06
N TYR A 178 3.90 6.24 -14.22
CA TYR A 178 4.83 5.19 -14.55
C TYR A 178 6.26 5.60 -14.16
N ASN A 179 6.95 4.72 -13.42
CA ASN A 179 8.36 4.83 -13.13
C ASN A 179 9.17 4.01 -14.14
N ARG A 180 10.39 4.45 -14.45
CA ARG A 180 11.28 3.69 -15.33
C ARG A 180 11.69 2.36 -14.69
N GLY A 181 11.55 1.24 -15.41
CA GLY A 181 12.07 -0.06 -15.03
C GLY A 181 11.01 -1.06 -14.54
N GLY A 182 11.47 -2.16 -13.99
CA GLY A 182 10.63 -3.24 -13.47
C GLY A 182 10.31 -3.10 -11.99
N HIS A 183 9.69 -4.15 -11.45
CA HIS A 183 9.17 -4.19 -10.08
C HIS A 183 10.20 -3.89 -8.97
N PHE A 184 11.46 -4.21 -9.18
CA PHE A 184 12.52 -4.04 -8.18
C PHE A 184 13.47 -2.88 -8.50
N THR A 185 13.09 -1.98 -9.41
CA THR A 185 13.91 -0.85 -9.80
C THR A 185 13.59 0.35 -8.91
N ASP A 186 14.61 0.91 -8.25
CA ASP A 186 14.55 2.14 -7.44
C ASP A 186 13.40 2.15 -6.41
N ILE A 187 13.31 1.08 -5.61
CA ILE A 187 12.26 0.92 -4.59
C ILE A 187 12.26 2.12 -3.63
N ASN A 188 13.43 2.50 -3.11
CA ASN A 188 13.56 3.58 -2.13
C ASN A 188 13.11 4.92 -2.70
N GLY A 189 13.55 5.26 -3.92
CA GLY A 189 13.14 6.50 -4.59
C GLY A 189 11.64 6.57 -4.84
N ARG A 190 11.03 5.47 -5.29
CA ARG A 190 9.58 5.38 -5.51
C ARG A 190 8.78 5.56 -4.21
N ILE A 191 9.22 4.94 -3.11
CA ILE A 191 8.56 5.09 -1.80
C ILE A 191 8.70 6.51 -1.29
N THR A 192 9.91 7.07 -1.29
CA THR A 192 10.14 8.46 -0.86
C THR A 192 9.28 9.43 -1.66
N LYS A 193 9.25 9.27 -2.99
CA LYS A 193 8.41 10.10 -3.86
C LYS A 193 6.93 9.99 -3.54
N SER A 194 6.44 8.77 -3.28
CA SER A 194 5.03 8.55 -2.92
C SER A 194 4.66 9.30 -1.64
N ILE A 195 5.50 9.23 -0.60
CA ILE A 195 5.28 9.93 0.66
C ILE A 195 5.28 11.44 0.46
N LEU A 196 6.27 11.98 -0.25
CA LEU A 196 6.35 13.41 -0.54
C LEU A 196 5.16 13.94 -1.35
N THR A 197 4.72 13.18 -2.35
CA THR A 197 3.57 13.56 -3.20
C THR A 197 2.27 13.53 -2.44
N GLU A 198 2.10 12.55 -1.55
CA GLU A 198 0.84 12.36 -0.83
C GLU A 198 0.64 13.38 0.29
N ILE A 199 1.72 13.80 0.96
CA ILE A 199 1.66 14.66 2.14
C ILE A 199 1.60 16.15 1.76
N ASN A 200 2.13 16.55 0.59
CA ASN A 200 2.11 17.92 0.06
C ASN A 200 0.90 18.14 -0.85
#